data_d0fb1faa852fa7d466403fd344c01fc6
#
_entry.id   d0fb1faa852fa7d466403fd344c01fc6
#
_cell.length_a   1.000
_cell.length_b   1.000
_cell.length_c   1.000
_cell.angle_alpha   90.00
_cell.angle_beta   90.00
_cell.angle_gamma   90.00
#
_symmetry.space_group_name_H-M   'P 1'
#
loop_
_entity.id
_entity.type
_entity.pdbx_description
1 polymer ?
#
loop_
_entity_poly.entity_id
_entity_poly.type
_entity_poly.pdbx_seq_one_letter_code
_entity_poly.pdbx_strand_id
1 'polypeptide(L)'
;MARKKKEEAQQTRQQLIEAAIGQFATRGVASTTLTDIADAAKVTRGAIYWHFTSKSEIFNAIWEQQLPLRDIIHDRLSLSDSDDPLLKLREQFITALQHIAHEPRQCALLQILYHKCEFSSDMISEREIRKRIGFNDDTLRSALETCISRNIISPQVNVDLTLIVFHGFFSGIIKNWLMNNDSFNLYQQAPALVDSILATLPVIRVSPDEGAYCSAPGNISPRAQSASMVCALTGLPNR
;
A
#
# COMPACT_ATOMS: atom_id res chain seq x y z
N MET A 1 9.59 37.86 17.30
CA MET A 1 8.63 38.03 16.19
C MET A 1 8.89 37.11 15.01
N ALA A 2 10.12 36.94 14.48
CA ALA A 2 10.40 36.08 13.33
C ALA A 2 10.07 34.58 13.56
N ARG A 3 10.39 34.03 14.74
CA ARG A 3 10.08 32.64 15.11
C ARG A 3 8.58 32.33 15.11
N LYS A 4 7.76 33.22 15.68
CA LYS A 4 6.29 33.06 15.71
C LYS A 4 5.68 33.05 14.31
N LYS A 5 6.14 33.96 13.41
CA LYS A 5 5.70 33.97 12.00
C LYS A 5 6.06 32.68 11.24
N LYS A 6 7.22 32.09 11.53
CA LYS A 6 7.63 30.84 10.92
C LYS A 6 6.76 29.66 11.41
N GLU A 7 6.45 29.63 12.70
CA GLU A 7 5.57 28.62 13.29
C GLU A 7 4.15 28.72 12.74
N GLU A 8 3.58 29.93 12.64
CA GLU A 8 2.27 30.19 12.04
C GLU A 8 2.21 29.76 10.55
N ALA A 9 3.26 30.05 9.78
CA ALA A 9 3.35 29.62 8.38
C ALA A 9 3.41 28.09 8.27
N GLN A 10 4.17 27.42 9.13
CA GLN A 10 4.26 25.96 9.13
C GLN A 10 2.92 25.30 9.53
N GLN A 11 2.22 25.90 10.48
CA GLN A 11 0.89 25.46 10.89
C GLN A 11 -0.11 25.59 9.73
N THR A 12 -0.11 26.72 9.01
CA THR A 12 -0.97 26.91 7.83
C THR A 12 -0.64 25.89 6.75
N ARG A 13 0.64 25.62 6.49
CA ARG A 13 1.07 24.61 5.52
C ARG A 13 0.53 23.23 5.90
N GLN A 14 0.59 22.86 7.18
CA GLN A 14 0.06 21.56 7.65
C GLN A 14 -1.47 21.49 7.53
N GLN A 15 -2.19 22.57 7.84
CA GLN A 15 -3.64 22.65 7.65
C GLN A 15 -4.03 22.41 6.18
N LEU A 16 -3.29 23.00 5.24
CA LEU A 16 -3.50 22.79 3.81
C LEU A 16 -3.26 21.33 3.39
N ILE A 17 -2.24 20.68 3.93
CA ILE A 17 -1.96 19.26 3.67
C ILE A 17 -3.09 18.38 4.18
N GLU A 18 -3.56 18.58 5.42
CA GLU A 18 -4.67 17.79 5.97
C GLU A 18 -5.98 18.02 5.20
N ALA A 19 -6.27 19.27 4.81
CA ALA A 19 -7.42 19.58 3.96
C ALA A 19 -7.32 18.89 2.59
N ALA A 20 -6.12 18.88 1.99
CA ALA A 20 -5.87 18.21 0.72
C ALA A 20 -6.09 16.69 0.81
N ILE A 21 -5.64 16.04 1.88
CA ILE A 21 -5.91 14.61 2.13
C ILE A 21 -7.41 14.35 2.11
N GLY A 22 -8.20 15.14 2.84
CA GLY A 22 -9.67 14.98 2.87
C GLY A 22 -10.33 15.18 1.50
N GLN A 23 -9.92 16.23 0.75
CA GLN A 23 -10.46 16.51 -0.58
C GLN A 23 -10.07 15.43 -1.59
N PHE A 24 -8.80 15.00 -1.60
CA PHE A 24 -8.32 13.96 -2.50
C PHE A 24 -8.98 12.60 -2.23
N ALA A 25 -9.13 12.23 -0.96
CA ALA A 25 -9.79 10.98 -0.59
C ALA A 25 -11.26 10.93 -1.01
N THR A 26 -11.96 12.07 -0.92
CA THR A 26 -13.40 12.16 -1.22
C THR A 26 -13.66 12.33 -2.71
N ARG A 27 -13.05 13.35 -3.34
CA ARG A 27 -13.34 13.80 -4.71
C ARG A 27 -12.37 13.26 -5.75
N GLY A 28 -11.23 12.76 -5.32
CA GLY A 28 -10.11 12.36 -6.19
C GLY A 28 -9.14 13.50 -6.48
N VAL A 29 -7.89 13.14 -6.79
CA VAL A 29 -6.82 14.10 -7.06
C VAL A 29 -7.11 14.92 -8.31
N ALA A 30 -7.59 14.28 -9.38
CA ALA A 30 -7.90 14.97 -10.65
C ALA A 30 -8.96 16.06 -10.48
N SER A 31 -10.04 15.74 -9.75
CA SER A 31 -11.23 16.61 -9.60
C SER A 31 -11.09 17.70 -8.53
N THR A 32 -9.99 17.72 -7.78
CA THR A 32 -9.74 18.70 -6.71
C THR A 32 -8.89 19.85 -7.23
N THR A 33 -9.25 21.09 -6.90
CA THR A 33 -8.46 22.30 -7.21
C THR A 33 -7.76 22.85 -5.97
N LEU A 34 -6.76 23.72 -6.17
CA LEU A 34 -6.12 24.45 -5.05
C LEU A 34 -7.12 25.32 -4.29
N THR A 35 -8.13 25.87 -4.98
CA THR A 35 -9.20 26.65 -4.34
C THR A 35 -10.04 25.76 -3.43
N ASP A 36 -10.44 24.57 -3.86
CA ASP A 36 -11.19 23.62 -3.01
C ASP A 36 -10.42 23.28 -1.74
N ILE A 37 -9.10 23.13 -1.83
CA ILE A 37 -8.24 22.85 -0.67
C ILE A 37 -8.17 24.06 0.25
N ALA A 38 -8.01 25.29 -0.29
CA ALA A 38 -7.96 26.51 0.51
C ALA A 38 -9.28 26.73 1.27
N ASP A 39 -10.42 26.52 0.61
CA ASP A 39 -11.75 26.64 1.22
C ASP A 39 -11.95 25.61 2.33
N ALA A 40 -11.54 24.36 2.10
CA ALA A 40 -11.60 23.28 3.09
C ALA A 40 -10.69 23.55 4.31
N ALA A 41 -9.52 24.15 4.08
CA ALA A 41 -8.59 24.59 5.13
C ALA A 41 -9.02 25.88 5.83
N LYS A 42 -10.08 26.57 5.34
CA LYS A 42 -10.54 27.88 5.82
C LYS A 42 -9.47 28.97 5.76
N VAL A 43 -8.66 28.94 4.71
CA VAL A 43 -7.63 29.94 4.43
C VAL A 43 -7.94 30.67 3.12
N THR A 44 -7.31 31.84 2.92
CA THR A 44 -7.51 32.59 1.68
C THR A 44 -6.84 31.90 0.49
N ARG A 45 -7.37 32.13 -0.72
CA ARG A 45 -6.73 31.65 -1.95
C ARG A 45 -5.29 32.14 -2.10
N GLY A 46 -4.97 33.36 -1.68
CA GLY A 46 -3.59 33.86 -1.67
C GLY A 46 -2.66 33.07 -0.74
N ALA A 47 -3.18 32.61 0.41
CA ALA A 47 -2.40 31.84 1.37
C ALA A 47 -1.94 30.48 0.80
N ILE A 48 -2.80 29.77 0.06
CA ILE A 48 -2.38 28.48 -0.51
C ILE A 48 -1.28 28.68 -1.57
N TYR A 49 -1.38 29.69 -2.44
CA TYR A 49 -0.36 29.97 -3.45
C TYR A 49 0.98 30.45 -2.88
N TRP A 50 0.98 30.93 -1.63
CA TRP A 50 2.21 31.23 -0.91
C TRP A 50 2.94 29.97 -0.46
N HIS A 51 2.23 28.87 -0.20
CA HIS A 51 2.78 27.59 0.28
C HIS A 51 3.03 26.56 -0.81
N PHE A 52 2.20 26.56 -1.87
CA PHE A 52 2.19 25.53 -2.90
C PHE A 52 1.91 26.14 -4.28
N THR A 53 2.74 25.84 -5.23
CA THR A 53 2.60 26.35 -6.61
C THR A 53 1.66 25.49 -7.44
N SER A 54 1.49 24.22 -7.08
CA SER A 54 0.67 23.25 -7.81
C SER A 54 0.02 22.23 -6.89
N LYS A 55 -0.98 21.54 -7.42
CA LYS A 55 -1.64 20.40 -6.78
C LYS A 55 -0.67 19.22 -6.58
N SER A 56 0.21 18.98 -7.54
CA SER A 56 1.23 17.95 -7.47
C SER A 56 2.24 18.21 -6.37
N GLU A 57 2.58 19.47 -6.10
CA GLU A 57 3.45 19.82 -4.98
C GLU A 57 2.81 19.48 -3.63
N ILE A 58 1.50 19.74 -3.45
CA ILE A 58 0.78 19.31 -2.25
C ILE A 58 0.74 17.78 -2.16
N PHE A 59 0.45 17.10 -3.27
CA PHE A 59 0.43 15.65 -3.34
C PHE A 59 1.78 15.06 -2.89
N ASN A 60 2.87 15.56 -3.43
CA ASN A 60 4.21 15.11 -3.07
C ASN A 60 4.51 15.37 -1.58
N ALA A 61 4.16 16.57 -1.08
CA ALA A 61 4.34 16.92 0.33
C ALA A 61 3.53 16.01 1.29
N ILE A 62 2.36 15.52 0.88
CA ILE A 62 1.60 14.53 1.65
C ILE A 62 2.43 13.27 1.86
N TRP A 63 3.00 12.72 0.79
CA TRP A 63 3.72 11.44 0.85
C TRP A 63 5.13 11.56 1.42
N GLU A 64 5.78 12.72 1.28
CA GLU A 64 7.08 12.99 1.90
C GLU A 64 7.04 13.02 3.43
N GLN A 65 5.90 13.37 4.01
CA GLN A 65 5.70 13.43 5.45
C GLN A 65 5.24 12.10 6.07
N GLN A 66 4.93 11.08 5.25
CA GLN A 66 4.46 9.81 5.79
C GLN A 66 5.62 9.02 6.38
N LEU A 67 5.40 8.54 7.60
CA LEU A 67 6.28 7.54 8.21
C LEU A 67 5.95 6.15 7.64
N PRO A 68 6.94 5.27 7.52
CA PRO A 68 6.70 3.86 7.21
C PRO A 68 5.71 3.25 8.20
N LEU A 69 4.81 2.42 7.71
CA LEU A 69 3.80 1.78 8.56
C LEU A 69 4.43 1.01 9.73
N ARG A 70 5.56 0.36 9.49
CA ARG A 70 6.32 -0.34 10.55
C ARG A 70 6.72 0.59 11.70
N ASP A 71 7.13 1.83 11.39
CA ASP A 71 7.57 2.79 12.42
C ASP A 71 6.37 3.28 13.24
N ILE A 72 5.21 3.43 12.58
CA ILE A 72 3.95 3.80 13.24
C ILE A 72 3.48 2.71 14.20
N ILE A 73 3.63 1.44 13.84
CA ILE A 73 3.17 0.31 14.66
C ILE A 73 4.22 -0.22 15.62
N HIS A 74 5.49 0.21 15.48
CA HIS A 74 6.61 -0.27 16.29
C HIS A 74 6.37 -0.12 17.79
N ASP A 75 5.86 1.03 18.21
CA ASP A 75 5.59 1.30 19.63
C ASP A 75 4.51 0.37 20.19
N ARG A 76 3.58 -0.08 19.36
CA ARG A 76 2.53 -1.04 19.73
C ARG A 76 3.06 -2.47 19.81
N LEU A 77 4.11 -2.79 19.05
CA LEU A 77 4.73 -4.12 19.00
C LEU A 77 5.81 -4.33 20.07
N SER A 78 6.34 -3.25 20.63
CA SER A 78 7.38 -3.30 21.69
C SER A 78 6.90 -3.97 22.97
N LEU A 79 5.61 -4.26 23.09
CA LEU A 79 4.98 -4.94 24.22
C LEU A 79 4.97 -6.47 24.08
N SER A 80 5.38 -7.01 22.93
CA SER A 80 5.43 -8.46 22.70
C SER A 80 6.79 -9.03 23.09
N ASP A 81 6.85 -9.75 24.20
CA ASP A 81 8.05 -10.46 24.71
C ASP A 81 8.33 -11.78 23.98
N SER A 82 7.63 -12.08 22.91
CA SER A 82 7.80 -13.33 22.17
C SER A 82 9.14 -13.35 21.43
N ASP A 83 9.92 -14.40 21.62
CA ASP A 83 11.16 -14.66 20.86
C ASP A 83 10.90 -15.37 19.51
N ASP A 84 9.64 -15.75 19.24
CA ASP A 84 9.23 -16.41 18.01
C ASP A 84 9.08 -15.38 16.86
N PRO A 85 9.93 -15.46 15.81
CA PRO A 85 9.88 -14.51 14.70
C PRO A 85 8.59 -14.63 13.86
N LEU A 86 7.95 -15.81 13.80
CA LEU A 86 6.69 -15.99 13.09
C LEU A 86 5.52 -15.34 13.84
N LEU A 87 5.49 -15.46 15.16
CA LEU A 87 4.52 -14.77 15.99
C LEU A 87 4.70 -13.25 15.90
N LYS A 88 5.94 -12.74 15.94
CA LYS A 88 6.23 -11.32 15.71
C LYS A 88 5.70 -10.84 14.36
N LEU A 89 5.95 -11.58 13.29
CA LEU A 89 5.46 -11.26 11.95
C LEU A 89 3.93 -11.25 11.91
N ARG A 90 3.29 -12.23 12.54
CA ARG A 90 1.83 -12.30 12.68
C ARG A 90 1.27 -11.05 13.36
N GLU A 91 1.81 -10.67 14.50
CA GLU A 91 1.39 -9.49 15.26
C GLU A 91 1.60 -8.20 14.49
N GLN A 92 2.70 -8.07 13.76
CA GLN A 92 2.96 -6.93 12.88
C GLN A 92 1.88 -6.76 11.81
N PHE A 93 1.51 -7.83 11.12
CA PHE A 93 0.48 -7.79 10.10
C PHE A 93 -0.91 -7.48 10.69
N ILE A 94 -1.27 -8.11 11.82
CA ILE A 94 -2.55 -7.83 12.50
C ILE A 94 -2.62 -6.36 12.91
N THR A 95 -1.59 -5.86 13.60
CA THR A 95 -1.52 -4.48 14.06
C THR A 95 -1.59 -3.49 12.90
N ALA A 96 -0.94 -3.81 11.77
CA ALA A 96 -0.99 -2.98 10.58
C ALA A 96 -2.40 -2.89 9.98
N LEU A 97 -3.09 -4.02 9.81
CA LEU A 97 -4.46 -4.04 9.29
C LEU A 97 -5.43 -3.32 10.24
N GLN A 98 -5.28 -3.55 11.55
CA GLN A 98 -6.09 -2.89 12.56
C GLN A 98 -5.84 -1.38 12.60
N HIS A 99 -4.58 -0.95 12.47
CA HIS A 99 -4.24 0.46 12.37
C HIS A 99 -4.88 1.12 11.14
N ILE A 100 -4.78 0.48 9.98
CA ILE A 100 -5.42 0.97 8.75
C ILE A 100 -6.94 1.11 8.93
N ALA A 101 -7.57 0.13 9.58
CA ALA A 101 -9.02 0.14 9.79
C ALA A 101 -9.50 1.18 10.81
N HIS A 102 -8.66 1.53 11.78
CA HIS A 102 -9.02 2.39 12.90
C HIS A 102 -8.64 3.86 12.69
N GLU A 103 -7.59 4.14 11.92
CA GLU A 103 -7.05 5.50 11.75
C GLU A 103 -7.62 6.16 10.48
N PRO A 104 -8.55 7.12 10.60
CA PRO A 104 -9.21 7.74 9.45
C PRO A 104 -8.22 8.37 8.45
N ARG A 105 -7.13 8.96 8.97
CA ARG A 105 -6.09 9.57 8.14
C ARG A 105 -5.36 8.51 7.29
N GLN A 106 -5.02 7.37 7.88
CA GLN A 106 -4.37 6.27 7.17
C GLN A 106 -5.30 5.67 6.11
N CYS A 107 -6.57 5.49 6.46
CA CYS A 107 -7.60 5.05 5.52
C CYS A 107 -7.71 6.02 4.32
N ALA A 108 -7.78 7.33 4.57
CA ALA A 108 -7.86 8.37 3.54
C ALA A 108 -6.62 8.35 2.59
N LEU A 109 -5.42 8.19 3.13
CA LEU A 109 -4.19 8.07 2.35
C LEU A 109 -4.21 6.86 1.42
N LEU A 110 -4.61 5.70 1.94
CA LEU A 110 -4.72 4.49 1.13
C LEU A 110 -5.85 4.56 0.11
N GLN A 111 -6.96 5.26 0.45
CA GLN A 111 -8.03 5.56 -0.50
C GLN A 111 -7.52 6.41 -1.68
N ILE A 112 -6.69 7.42 -1.41
CA ILE A 112 -6.05 8.23 -2.45
C ILE A 112 -5.17 7.33 -3.33
N LEU A 113 -4.28 6.56 -2.72
CA LEU A 113 -3.32 5.71 -3.43
C LEU A 113 -3.99 4.69 -4.34
N TYR A 114 -5.01 4.00 -3.85
CA TYR A 114 -5.59 2.85 -4.54
C TYR A 114 -6.75 3.20 -5.48
N HIS A 115 -7.50 4.29 -5.20
CA HIS A 115 -8.77 4.53 -5.87
C HIS A 115 -9.00 5.95 -6.38
N LYS A 116 -8.20 6.92 -5.95
CA LYS A 116 -8.50 8.35 -6.15
C LYS A 116 -7.39 9.14 -6.84
N CYS A 117 -6.32 8.48 -7.28
CA CYS A 117 -5.19 9.13 -7.94
C CYS A 117 -4.92 8.54 -9.32
N GLU A 118 -4.89 9.40 -10.33
CA GLU A 118 -4.23 9.15 -11.61
C GLU A 118 -2.88 9.85 -11.56
N PHE A 119 -1.81 9.05 -11.60
CA PHE A 119 -0.44 9.55 -11.44
C PHE A 119 0.03 10.29 -12.70
N SER A 120 0.56 11.49 -12.51
CA SER A 120 1.22 12.29 -13.54
C SER A 120 2.73 12.34 -13.31
N SER A 121 3.47 12.79 -14.33
CA SER A 121 4.95 12.79 -14.33
C SER A 121 5.58 13.73 -13.29
N ASP A 122 4.84 14.72 -12.80
CA ASP A 122 5.24 15.68 -11.77
C ASP A 122 4.89 15.23 -10.34
N MET A 123 4.25 14.08 -10.22
CA MET A 123 3.93 13.44 -8.94
C MET A 123 4.95 12.35 -8.60
N ILE A 124 5.15 12.17 -7.28
CA ILE A 124 5.85 10.98 -6.78
C ILE A 124 5.12 9.72 -7.26
N SER A 125 5.88 8.75 -7.79
CA SER A 125 5.28 7.55 -8.39
C SER A 125 4.59 6.66 -7.36
N GLU A 126 3.57 5.90 -7.78
CA GLU A 126 2.92 4.89 -6.94
C GLU A 126 3.93 3.91 -6.34
N ARG A 127 4.91 3.47 -7.12
CA ARG A 127 5.97 2.57 -6.67
C ARG A 127 6.78 3.16 -5.50
N GLU A 128 7.14 4.44 -5.60
CA GLU A 128 7.87 5.13 -4.56
C GLU A 128 7.05 5.29 -3.28
N ILE A 129 5.76 5.63 -3.43
CA ILE A 129 4.83 5.71 -2.30
C ILE A 129 4.71 4.36 -1.61
N ARG A 130 4.45 3.29 -2.36
CA ARG A 130 4.35 1.93 -1.80
C ARG A 130 5.60 1.51 -1.05
N LYS A 131 6.79 1.88 -1.55
CA LYS A 131 8.07 1.63 -0.89
C LYS A 131 8.19 2.35 0.46
N ARG A 132 7.64 3.57 0.56
CA ARG A 132 7.69 4.38 1.79
C ARG A 132 6.71 3.88 2.85
N ILE A 133 5.46 3.60 2.47
CA ILE A 133 4.39 3.31 3.43
C ILE A 133 4.14 1.82 3.63
N GLY A 134 4.65 0.95 2.75
CA GLY A 134 4.44 -0.49 2.81
C GLY A 134 5.32 -1.21 3.83
N PHE A 135 5.18 -2.52 3.86
CA PHE A 135 6.15 -3.36 4.54
C PHE A 135 7.45 -3.38 3.75
N ASN A 136 8.56 -3.27 4.46
CA ASN A 136 9.89 -3.32 3.85
C ASN A 136 10.23 -4.77 3.52
N ASP A 137 10.50 -5.06 2.23
CA ASP A 137 10.84 -6.40 1.74
C ASP A 137 12.05 -6.99 2.46
N ASP A 138 13.08 -6.19 2.75
CA ASP A 138 14.27 -6.66 3.45
C ASP A 138 13.96 -7.11 4.88
N THR A 139 13.06 -6.40 5.57
CA THR A 139 12.63 -6.76 6.92
C THR A 139 11.81 -8.05 6.92
N LEU A 140 10.87 -8.18 5.95
CA LEU A 140 10.06 -9.40 5.80
C LEU A 140 10.91 -10.60 5.41
N ARG A 141 11.85 -10.41 4.48
CA ARG A 141 12.83 -11.41 4.08
C ARG A 141 13.63 -11.93 5.26
N SER A 142 14.24 -11.01 6.02
CA SER A 142 15.03 -11.36 7.21
C SER A 142 14.22 -12.13 8.26
N ALA A 143 12.94 -11.76 8.45
CA ALA A 143 12.04 -12.48 9.35
C ALA A 143 11.77 -13.91 8.86
N LEU A 144 11.47 -14.09 7.56
CA LEU A 144 11.24 -15.42 6.96
C LEU A 144 12.50 -16.29 6.99
N GLU A 145 13.66 -15.74 6.65
CA GLU A 145 14.96 -16.44 6.73
C GLU A 145 15.29 -16.86 8.17
N THR A 146 14.95 -16.00 9.15
CA THR A 146 15.09 -16.35 10.57
C THR A 146 14.14 -17.49 10.95
N CYS A 147 12.90 -17.50 10.44
CA CYS A 147 11.97 -18.63 10.66
C CYS A 147 12.50 -19.92 10.07
N ILE A 148 13.11 -19.88 8.88
CA ILE A 148 13.74 -21.04 8.22
C ILE A 148 14.93 -21.54 9.06
N SER A 149 15.85 -20.64 9.45
CA SER A 149 17.05 -21.01 10.20
C SER A 149 16.74 -21.61 11.58
N ARG A 150 15.62 -21.22 12.19
CA ARG A 150 15.10 -21.77 13.45
C ARG A 150 14.19 -23.01 13.28
N ASN A 151 14.03 -23.51 12.06
CA ASN A 151 13.13 -24.64 11.72
C ASN A 151 11.65 -24.38 12.11
N ILE A 152 11.19 -23.14 12.12
CA ILE A 152 9.80 -22.78 12.39
C ILE A 152 8.96 -22.97 11.12
N ILE A 153 9.52 -22.65 9.95
CA ILE A 153 8.94 -22.94 8.62
C ILE A 153 9.91 -23.80 7.81
N SER A 154 9.35 -24.51 6.83
CA SER A 154 10.13 -25.43 6.00
C SER A 154 11.27 -24.72 5.25
N PRO A 155 12.49 -25.29 5.21
CA PRO A 155 13.60 -24.76 4.40
C PRO A 155 13.32 -24.78 2.88
N GLN A 156 12.25 -25.46 2.45
CA GLN A 156 11.81 -25.50 1.06
C GLN A 156 10.89 -24.32 0.69
N VAL A 157 10.59 -23.42 1.63
CA VAL A 157 9.81 -22.20 1.35
C VAL A 157 10.62 -21.26 0.46
N ASN A 158 10.04 -20.89 -0.69
CA ASN A 158 10.61 -19.88 -1.55
C ASN A 158 10.28 -18.49 -0.99
N VAL A 159 11.28 -17.80 -0.42
CA VAL A 159 11.11 -16.50 0.23
C VAL A 159 10.66 -15.43 -0.76
N ASP A 160 11.21 -15.39 -1.99
CA ASP A 160 10.83 -14.40 -3.01
C ASP A 160 9.36 -14.56 -3.41
N LEU A 161 8.93 -15.79 -3.68
CA LEU A 161 7.53 -16.09 -3.99
C LEU A 161 6.61 -15.74 -2.81
N THR A 162 7.03 -16.02 -1.59
CA THR A 162 6.28 -15.68 -0.38
C THR A 162 6.06 -14.17 -0.26
N LEU A 163 7.08 -13.37 -0.54
CA LEU A 163 6.96 -11.90 -0.53
C LEU A 163 5.95 -11.42 -1.58
N ILE A 164 6.00 -11.96 -2.80
CA ILE A 164 5.03 -11.65 -3.87
C ILE A 164 3.60 -11.98 -3.41
N VAL A 165 3.40 -13.17 -2.83
CA VAL A 165 2.09 -13.62 -2.34
C VAL A 165 1.59 -12.71 -1.20
N PHE A 166 2.45 -12.35 -0.24
CA PHE A 166 2.09 -11.45 0.85
C PHE A 166 1.67 -10.08 0.34
N HIS A 167 2.46 -9.49 -0.56
CA HIS A 167 2.12 -8.20 -1.17
C HIS A 167 0.80 -8.25 -1.93
N GLY A 168 0.58 -9.28 -2.73
CA GLY A 168 -0.67 -9.49 -3.46
C GLY A 168 -1.87 -9.63 -2.53
N PHE A 169 -1.74 -10.44 -1.48
CA PHE A 169 -2.79 -10.70 -0.51
C PHE A 169 -3.19 -9.43 0.26
N PHE A 170 -2.22 -8.77 0.92
CA PHE A 170 -2.50 -7.60 1.72
C PHE A 170 -2.99 -6.42 0.89
N SER A 171 -2.36 -6.16 -0.26
CA SER A 171 -2.81 -5.11 -1.18
C SER A 171 -4.23 -5.38 -1.69
N GLY A 172 -4.54 -6.62 -2.03
CA GLY A 172 -5.86 -7.04 -2.49
C GLY A 172 -6.93 -6.84 -1.43
N ILE A 173 -6.68 -7.29 -0.19
CA ILE A 173 -7.62 -7.13 0.93
C ILE A 173 -7.88 -5.65 1.21
N ILE A 174 -6.83 -4.86 1.37
CA ILE A 174 -6.94 -3.43 1.67
C ILE A 174 -7.68 -2.72 0.55
N LYS A 175 -7.32 -2.96 -0.71
CA LYS A 175 -7.95 -2.35 -1.87
C LYS A 175 -9.45 -2.67 -1.95
N ASN A 176 -9.82 -3.95 -1.78
CA ASN A 176 -11.22 -4.37 -1.81
C ASN A 176 -12.03 -3.80 -0.64
N TRP A 177 -11.45 -3.80 0.56
CA TRP A 177 -12.11 -3.21 1.73
C TRP A 177 -12.35 -1.71 1.56
N LEU A 178 -11.39 -0.96 1.01
CA LEU A 178 -11.52 0.48 0.74
C LEU A 178 -12.60 0.80 -0.31
N MET A 179 -12.93 -0.14 -1.21
CA MET A 179 -14.05 0.05 -2.17
C MET A 179 -15.41 -0.01 -1.48
N ASN A 180 -15.54 -0.82 -0.45
CA ASN A 180 -16.76 -0.97 0.33
C ASN A 180 -16.41 -1.35 1.79
N ASN A 181 -16.24 -0.35 2.63
CA ASN A 181 -15.82 -0.52 4.03
C ASN A 181 -16.84 -1.29 4.87
N ASP A 182 -18.10 -1.35 4.41
CA ASP A 182 -19.18 -2.07 5.10
C ASP A 182 -19.23 -3.56 4.73
N SER A 183 -18.47 -4.00 3.73
CA SER A 183 -18.47 -5.39 3.27
C SER A 183 -18.02 -6.38 4.34
N PHE A 184 -17.06 -5.98 5.17
CA PHE A 184 -16.59 -6.72 6.34
C PHE A 184 -15.82 -5.80 7.30
N ASN A 185 -15.78 -6.19 8.57
CA ASN A 185 -15.02 -5.45 9.58
C ASN A 185 -13.55 -5.87 9.54
N LEU A 186 -12.71 -5.07 8.85
CA LEU A 186 -11.28 -5.35 8.68
C LEU A 186 -10.55 -5.44 10.03
N TYR A 187 -10.91 -4.61 11.02
CA TYR A 187 -10.31 -4.63 12.35
C TYR A 187 -10.52 -5.97 13.06
N GLN A 188 -11.77 -6.46 13.06
CA GLN A 188 -12.12 -7.72 13.71
C GLN A 188 -11.61 -8.94 12.93
N GLN A 189 -11.58 -8.86 11.59
CA GLN A 189 -11.16 -9.96 10.73
C GLN A 189 -9.62 -10.06 10.56
N ALA A 190 -8.87 -9.03 10.96
CA ALA A 190 -7.42 -8.99 10.78
C ALA A 190 -6.70 -10.26 11.29
N PRO A 191 -6.98 -10.80 12.49
CA PRO A 191 -6.32 -12.03 12.94
C PRO A 191 -6.58 -13.22 12.01
N ALA A 192 -7.83 -13.45 11.62
CA ALA A 192 -8.20 -14.58 10.75
C ALA A 192 -7.60 -14.45 9.34
N LEU A 193 -7.55 -13.24 8.79
CA LEU A 193 -6.93 -12.96 7.49
C LEU A 193 -5.43 -13.23 7.53
N VAL A 194 -4.76 -12.78 8.58
CA VAL A 194 -3.32 -13.02 8.76
C VAL A 194 -3.03 -14.49 8.99
N ASP A 195 -3.80 -15.18 9.82
CA ASP A 195 -3.65 -16.63 10.04
C ASP A 195 -3.84 -17.43 8.75
N SER A 196 -4.80 -17.02 7.92
CA SER A 196 -5.07 -17.66 6.61
C SER A 196 -3.87 -17.55 5.67
N ILE A 197 -3.22 -16.39 5.56
CA ILE A 197 -2.06 -16.24 4.69
C ILE A 197 -0.82 -16.93 5.26
N LEU A 198 -0.58 -16.87 6.57
CA LEU A 198 0.55 -17.55 7.20
C LEU A 198 0.41 -19.08 7.11
N ALA A 199 -0.79 -19.63 7.10
CA ALA A 199 -1.04 -21.04 6.89
C ALA A 199 -0.63 -21.54 5.49
N THR A 200 -0.41 -20.65 4.52
CA THR A 200 0.08 -21.01 3.18
C THR A 200 1.58 -21.25 3.12
N LEU A 201 2.35 -20.82 4.11
CA LEU A 201 3.81 -20.93 4.11
C LEU A 201 4.36 -22.34 3.87
N PRO A 202 3.81 -23.41 4.45
CA PRO A 202 4.28 -24.77 4.20
C PRO A 202 4.07 -25.25 2.75
N VAL A 203 3.16 -24.62 2.01
CA VAL A 203 2.77 -24.97 0.64
C VAL A 203 3.59 -24.24 -0.41
N ILE A 204 4.14 -23.08 -0.07
CA ILE A 204 4.99 -22.26 -0.96
C ILE A 204 6.39 -22.89 -0.99
N ARG A 205 6.64 -23.76 -1.97
CA ARG A 205 7.90 -24.51 -2.12
C ARG A 205 8.61 -24.12 -3.42
N VAL A 206 9.91 -24.32 -3.46
CA VAL A 206 10.69 -24.22 -4.70
C VAL A 206 10.31 -25.42 -5.59
N SER A 207 9.87 -25.17 -6.81
CA SER A 207 9.68 -26.23 -7.80
C SER A 207 11.03 -26.83 -8.20
N PRO A 208 11.18 -28.17 -8.27
CA PRO A 208 12.45 -28.79 -8.66
C PRO A 208 12.93 -28.42 -10.06
N ASP A 209 12.09 -27.85 -10.91
CA ASP A 209 12.33 -27.59 -12.33
C ASP A 209 12.77 -26.17 -12.71
N GLU A 210 13.04 -25.25 -11.76
CA GLU A 210 13.45 -23.89 -12.11
C GLU A 210 14.87 -23.75 -12.73
N GLY A 211 15.57 -24.86 -13.01
CA GLY A 211 16.82 -24.85 -13.78
C GLY A 211 16.67 -24.61 -15.29
N ALA A 212 15.44 -24.56 -15.83
CA ALA A 212 15.21 -24.62 -17.29
C ALA A 212 14.71 -23.29 -17.94
N TYR A 213 14.43 -22.23 -17.18
CA TYR A 213 13.80 -21.02 -17.74
C TYR A 213 14.71 -19.80 -17.93
N CYS A 214 16.02 -19.95 -17.81
CA CYS A 214 16.98 -18.91 -18.16
C CYS A 214 17.82 -19.28 -19.40
N SER A 215 17.13 -19.58 -20.51
CA SER A 215 17.76 -19.53 -21.83
C SER A 215 17.05 -18.47 -22.64
N ALA A 216 17.75 -17.38 -22.93
CA ALA A 216 17.25 -16.24 -23.67
C ALA A 216 16.64 -16.67 -25.01
N PRO A 217 15.50 -16.10 -25.42
CA PRO A 217 14.99 -16.30 -26.75
C PRO A 217 15.78 -15.44 -27.74
N GLY A 218 16.44 -16.10 -28.67
CA GLY A 218 16.90 -15.47 -29.88
C GLY A 218 15.72 -14.91 -30.68
N ASN A 219 15.99 -13.79 -31.34
CA ASN A 219 15.29 -13.14 -32.44
C ASN A 219 14.04 -13.84 -32.98
N ILE A 220 12.89 -13.23 -32.77
CA ILE A 220 11.70 -13.50 -33.57
C ILE A 220 11.40 -12.25 -34.40
N SER A 221 11.64 -12.41 -35.71
CA SER A 221 11.23 -11.50 -36.77
C SER A 221 9.69 -11.45 -36.88
N PRO A 222 9.08 -10.28 -37.19
CA PRO A 222 7.64 -10.16 -37.27
C PRO A 222 7.15 -10.55 -38.67
N ARG A 223 6.45 -11.67 -38.81
CA ARG A 223 5.55 -11.89 -39.94
C ARG A 223 4.40 -12.84 -39.62
N ALA A 224 3.20 -12.25 -39.78
CA ALA A 224 1.93 -12.86 -40.23
C ALA A 224 1.29 -13.96 -39.37
N GLN A 225 0.17 -13.70 -38.75
CA GLN A 225 -1.12 -14.10 -39.29
C GLN A 225 -2.22 -13.96 -38.23
N SER A 226 -3.17 -13.12 -38.56
CA SER A 226 -4.54 -13.12 -38.08
C SER A 226 -5.16 -14.51 -38.13
N ALA A 227 -5.82 -14.90 -37.08
CA ALA A 227 -7.14 -15.51 -37.05
C ALA A 227 -7.33 -16.40 -35.81
N SER A 228 -8.47 -16.22 -35.18
CA SER A 228 -9.19 -17.24 -34.43
C SER A 228 -8.67 -17.63 -33.03
N MET A 229 -9.10 -16.84 -32.04
CA MET A 229 -9.50 -17.41 -30.74
C MET A 229 -10.44 -16.46 -30.00
N VAL A 230 -11.60 -16.24 -30.59
CA VAL A 230 -12.80 -15.79 -29.89
C VAL A 230 -13.83 -16.90 -30.11
N CYS A 231 -13.92 -17.81 -29.18
CA CYS A 231 -15.13 -18.62 -28.93
C CYS A 231 -14.84 -19.66 -27.84
N ALA A 232 -15.19 -19.34 -26.62
CA ALA A 232 -15.60 -20.34 -25.61
C ALA A 232 -15.81 -19.68 -24.24
N LEU A 233 -16.79 -18.80 -24.11
CA LEU A 233 -17.41 -18.44 -22.81
C LEU A 233 -18.80 -17.82 -23.06
N THR A 234 -19.68 -18.56 -23.76
CA THR A 234 -21.14 -18.30 -23.68
C THR A 234 -21.85 -19.63 -23.83
N GLY A 235 -22.01 -20.33 -22.76
CA GLY A 235 -22.92 -21.46 -22.62
C GLY A 235 -23.89 -21.22 -21.48
N LEU A 236 -24.98 -20.51 -21.77
CA LEU A 236 -26.19 -20.54 -20.95
C LEU A 236 -27.36 -20.76 -21.89
N PRO A 237 -28.22 -21.78 -21.66
CA PRO A 237 -29.38 -22.03 -22.50
C PRO A 237 -30.53 -21.11 -22.13
N ASN A 238 -31.23 -20.63 -23.17
CA ASN A 238 -32.56 -20.02 -23.11
C ASN A 238 -33.60 -20.94 -22.42
N ARG A 239 -34.22 -20.40 -21.38
CA ARG A 239 -35.69 -20.48 -21.16
C ARG A 239 -36.11 -19.36 -20.22
#